data_82c8220c524ed456bb72eada9e1f90c2
#
_entry.id   82c8220c524ed456bb72eada9e1f90c2
#
_cell.length_a   1.000
_cell.length_b   1.000
_cell.length_c   1.000
_cell.angle_alpha   90.00
_cell.angle_beta   90.00
_cell.angle_gamma   90.00
#
_symmetry.space_group_name_H-M   'P 1'
#
loop_
_entity.id
_entity.type
_entity.pdbx_description
1 polymer ?
#
loop_
_entity_poly.entity_id
_entity_poly.type
_entity_poly.pdbx_seq_one_letter_code
_entity_poly.pdbx_strand_id
1 'polypeptide(L)'
;MTLLTHIQSPRRRNRLATLTAIGLGLCVQAGTVYSAAPLSKLYEQPSITSQLATKSLMLDVADTGSRLVAVGERGFILLSDDRGHSWRQVQAPVSVTLTRVAFADAQQGWAVGHAGVILHTVDGGLTWHKQLDGITIANLDLAQAQADFAADPSKRNTRALRGAKRLVADGPDKPLLDIHFFNAQHGIVLGAYGLALETLDGGQHWHSIRDRIDNPYGFHLYKLAELDGKLFICGEQGLLLRSSDNGQHFTALQSPSQGTLFGMLTTKTGGLLAYGLKGVIYLSEDGGDSWQQIENSLPATLTAGRRLHDGSLLLVDEAGRRLLSRDNGHSFQASSLDNPTYLTGLVQTGDSGLVLTSLRGPIHLASSDNNNKEPGQ
;
A
#
# COMPACT_ATOMS: atom_id res chain seq x y z
N MET A 1 35.96 67.19 3.94
CA MET A 1 36.18 67.65 5.33
C MET A 1 36.52 66.43 6.12
N THR A 2 37.83 66.04 6.14
CA THR A 2 38.78 66.26 7.25
C THR A 2 38.28 65.54 8.53
N LEU A 3 38.93 64.59 9.18
CA LEU A 3 40.34 64.52 9.63
C LEU A 3 40.68 63.09 10.10
N LEU A 4 41.90 62.68 9.79
CA LEU A 4 42.73 61.65 10.39
C LEU A 4 43.06 61.93 11.85
N THR A 5 43.25 60.88 12.67
CA THR A 5 44.33 60.89 13.68
C THR A 5 44.83 59.48 13.98
N HIS A 6 46.08 59.28 13.75
CA HIS A 6 47.02 58.28 14.29
C HIS A 6 47.19 58.42 15.77
N ILE A 7 47.44 57.31 16.53
CA ILE A 7 48.43 57.27 17.59
C ILE A 7 48.90 55.82 17.85
N GLN A 8 50.16 55.69 17.87
CA GLN A 8 51.25 54.78 18.12
C GLN A 8 51.12 53.82 19.32
N SER A 9 51.80 52.66 19.11
CA SER A 9 52.16 51.66 20.13
C SER A 9 53.27 52.20 21.13
N PRO A 10 53.45 51.47 22.25
CA PRO A 10 54.84 51.16 22.61
C PRO A 10 55.11 49.69 23.01
N ARG A 11 56.32 49.31 22.71
CA ARG A 11 57.06 48.10 23.03
C ARG A 11 57.38 47.88 24.51
N ARG A 12 57.68 46.56 24.78
CA ARG A 12 58.56 45.98 25.88
C ARG A 12 57.79 45.35 27.06
N ARG A 13 58.04 44.06 27.41
CA ARG A 13 59.30 43.42 27.87
C ARG A 13 59.08 41.91 28.08
N ASN A 14 60.10 41.12 27.71
CA ASN A 14 60.26 39.71 28.03
C ASN A 14 60.27 39.48 29.58
N ARG A 15 59.54 38.47 30.01
CA ARG A 15 59.90 37.62 31.16
C ARG A 15 59.62 36.15 30.80
N LEU A 16 60.68 35.35 30.77
CA LEU A 16 60.64 33.89 30.82
C LEU A 16 59.94 33.45 32.13
N ALA A 17 58.96 32.61 32.00
CA ALA A 17 58.47 31.81 33.10
C ALA A 17 58.31 30.38 32.54
N THR A 18 59.16 29.52 33.01
CA THR A 18 59.15 28.05 32.85
C THR A 18 57.88 27.51 33.52
N LEU A 19 56.99 26.87 32.73
CA LEU A 19 55.88 26.12 33.25
C LEU A 19 55.93 24.69 32.74
N THR A 20 56.01 23.81 33.69
CA THR A 20 56.01 22.36 33.62
C THR A 20 54.77 21.86 32.86
N ALA A 21 54.94 21.10 31.77
CA ALA A 21 53.86 20.46 31.03
C ALA A 21 53.41 19.18 31.81
N ILE A 22 52.23 19.26 32.42
CA ILE A 22 51.50 18.08 32.85
C ILE A 22 50.70 17.59 31.64
N GLY A 23 51.14 16.44 31.06
CA GLY A 23 50.45 15.78 29.98
C GLY A 23 49.15 15.14 30.49
N LEU A 24 47.99 15.76 30.18
CA LEU A 24 46.70 15.07 30.25
C LEU A 24 46.52 14.31 28.93
N GLY A 25 46.70 13.00 28.97
CA GLY A 25 46.34 12.13 27.86
C GLY A 25 44.82 12.08 27.73
N LEU A 26 44.27 12.79 26.74
CA LEU A 26 42.90 12.58 26.27
C LEU A 26 42.87 11.24 25.49
N CYS A 27 42.39 10.18 26.14
CA CYS A 27 41.93 9.02 25.41
C CYS A 27 40.70 9.37 24.58
N VAL A 28 40.90 9.71 23.32
CA VAL A 28 39.83 9.74 22.32
C VAL A 28 39.43 8.29 22.08
N GLN A 29 38.40 7.82 22.77
CA GLN A 29 37.69 6.61 22.36
C GLN A 29 37.06 6.92 21.03
N ALA A 30 37.62 6.35 19.96
CA ALA A 30 36.96 6.28 18.65
C ALA A 30 35.70 5.42 18.82
N GLY A 31 34.59 6.07 19.18
CA GLY A 31 33.28 5.47 19.09
C GLY A 31 33.08 5.10 17.63
N THR A 32 32.91 3.81 17.33
CA THR A 32 32.44 3.34 16.03
C THR A 32 31.07 3.99 15.80
N VAL A 33 31.04 5.02 14.97
CA VAL A 33 29.81 5.56 14.45
C VAL A 33 29.24 4.43 13.60
N TYR A 34 28.24 3.72 14.13
CA TYR A 34 27.39 2.86 13.31
C TYR A 34 26.71 3.79 12.30
N SER A 35 27.25 3.81 11.08
CA SER A 35 26.56 4.39 9.96
C SER A 35 25.24 3.62 9.81
N ALA A 36 24.13 4.27 10.08
CA ALA A 36 22.83 3.69 9.74
C ALA A 36 22.89 3.29 8.28
N ALA A 37 22.59 2.01 7.98
CA ALA A 37 22.54 1.54 6.60
C ALA A 37 21.64 2.48 5.80
N PRO A 38 22.02 2.87 4.58
CA PRO A 38 21.18 3.76 3.78
C PRO A 38 19.80 3.15 3.64
N LEU A 39 18.74 3.97 3.81
CA LEU A 39 17.32 3.56 3.72
C LEU A 39 17.01 2.81 2.41
N SER A 40 17.83 3.04 1.38
CA SER A 40 17.77 2.34 0.08
C SER A 40 17.96 0.81 0.14
N LYS A 41 18.38 0.24 1.27
CA LYS A 41 18.59 -1.21 1.42
C LYS A 41 17.59 -1.92 2.33
N LEU A 42 16.53 -1.26 2.78
CA LEU A 42 15.51 -1.89 3.65
C LEU A 42 14.79 -3.05 2.95
N TYR A 43 14.73 -3.06 1.63
CA TYR A 43 14.18 -4.16 0.83
C TYR A 43 15.12 -5.39 0.74
N GLU A 44 16.33 -5.32 1.30
CA GLU A 44 17.31 -6.41 1.41
C GLU A 44 17.53 -6.84 2.86
N GLN A 45 16.91 -6.18 3.84
CA GLN A 45 17.11 -6.44 5.26
C GLN A 45 15.87 -7.10 5.87
N PRO A 46 16.01 -8.19 6.62
CA PRO A 46 14.89 -8.80 7.31
C PRO A 46 14.22 -7.84 8.28
N SER A 47 12.90 -8.01 8.48
CA SER A 47 12.16 -7.26 9.47
C SER A 47 12.69 -7.53 10.89
N ILE A 48 12.71 -6.49 11.74
CA ILE A 48 13.08 -6.64 13.14
C ILE A 48 11.99 -7.40 13.91
N THR A 49 12.38 -8.19 14.89
CA THR A 49 11.44 -8.75 15.88
C THR A 49 11.14 -7.71 16.94
N SER A 50 9.88 -7.44 17.22
CA SER A 50 9.45 -6.41 18.18
C SER A 50 8.22 -6.84 18.96
N GLN A 51 8.24 -6.64 20.28
CA GLN A 51 7.06 -6.83 21.12
C GLN A 51 5.95 -5.79 20.81
N LEU A 52 6.31 -4.70 20.14
CA LEU A 52 5.37 -3.66 19.73
C LEU A 52 4.75 -3.91 18.36
N ALA A 53 5.15 -4.96 17.63
CA ALA A 53 4.64 -5.25 16.29
C ALA A 53 3.09 -5.33 16.24
N THR A 54 2.48 -5.92 17.29
CA THR A 54 1.01 -6.02 17.40
C THR A 54 0.29 -4.71 17.70
N LYS A 55 1.04 -3.63 18.00
CA LYS A 55 0.53 -2.28 18.26
C LYS A 55 1.01 -1.26 17.21
N SER A 56 1.67 -1.75 16.16
CA SER A 56 2.22 -0.95 15.07
C SER A 56 1.20 -0.80 13.94
N LEU A 57 1.46 0.13 13.02
CA LEU A 57 0.62 0.33 11.84
C LEU A 57 0.53 -0.96 11.02
N MET A 58 -0.69 -1.47 10.88
CA MET A 58 -1.04 -2.54 9.94
C MET A 58 -1.89 -1.95 8.82
N LEU A 59 -1.59 -2.31 7.56
CA LEU A 59 -2.22 -1.73 6.37
C LEU A 59 -3.27 -2.63 5.75
N ASP A 60 -3.11 -3.95 5.86
CA ASP A 60 -4.05 -4.89 5.27
C ASP A 60 -4.10 -6.20 6.05
N VAL A 61 -5.18 -6.97 5.87
CA VAL A 61 -5.37 -8.29 6.50
C VAL A 61 -6.13 -9.22 5.57
N ALA A 62 -5.66 -10.45 5.46
CA ALA A 62 -6.30 -11.53 4.70
C ALA A 62 -6.68 -12.70 5.63
N ASP A 63 -7.75 -13.39 5.26
CA ASP A 63 -8.15 -14.67 5.84
C ASP A 63 -7.76 -15.80 4.88
N THR A 64 -6.96 -16.76 5.35
CA THR A 64 -6.59 -17.96 4.60
C THR A 64 -7.62 -19.09 4.75
N GLY A 65 -8.68 -18.88 5.54
CA GLY A 65 -9.64 -19.90 5.97
C GLY A 65 -9.25 -20.57 7.29
N SER A 66 -7.96 -20.75 7.56
CA SER A 66 -7.44 -21.35 8.81
C SER A 66 -6.75 -20.33 9.71
N ARG A 67 -6.35 -19.19 9.17
CA ARG A 67 -5.50 -18.19 9.84
C ARG A 67 -5.75 -16.80 9.25
N LEU A 68 -5.52 -15.77 10.07
CA LEU A 68 -5.44 -14.39 9.58
C LEU A 68 -3.98 -13.99 9.43
N VAL A 69 -3.69 -13.25 8.37
CA VAL A 69 -2.38 -12.68 8.08
C VAL A 69 -2.53 -11.19 7.89
N ALA A 70 -1.91 -10.38 8.75
CA ALA A 70 -1.89 -8.93 8.64
C ALA A 70 -0.50 -8.43 8.27
N VAL A 71 -0.42 -7.41 7.42
CA VAL A 71 0.83 -6.80 6.95
C VAL A 71 0.84 -5.30 7.23
N GLY A 72 2.05 -4.72 7.43
CA GLY A 72 2.15 -3.32 7.76
C GLY A 72 3.54 -2.73 7.67
N GLU A 73 3.77 -1.69 8.48
CA GLU A 73 5.04 -0.96 8.48
C GLU A 73 6.24 -1.86 8.80
N ARG A 74 7.44 -1.44 8.35
CA ARG A 74 8.73 -2.08 8.67
C ARG A 74 8.81 -3.57 8.33
N GLY A 75 8.02 -4.04 7.36
CA GLY A 75 7.96 -5.46 7.01
C GLY A 75 7.25 -6.31 8.08
N PHE A 76 6.46 -5.72 8.97
CA PHE A 76 5.74 -6.50 9.96
C PHE A 76 4.67 -7.35 9.30
N ILE A 77 4.74 -8.64 9.61
CA ILE A 77 3.72 -9.64 9.28
C ILE A 77 3.26 -10.26 10.59
N LEU A 78 1.96 -10.20 10.84
CA LEU A 78 1.33 -10.77 12.03
C LEU A 78 0.42 -11.92 11.63
N LEU A 79 0.45 -12.98 12.42
CA LEU A 79 -0.43 -14.14 12.26
C LEU A 79 -1.33 -14.29 13.47
N SER A 80 -2.59 -14.62 13.21
CA SER A 80 -3.56 -15.03 14.23
C SER A 80 -4.16 -16.39 13.83
N ASP A 81 -4.04 -17.37 14.73
CA ASP A 81 -4.60 -18.71 14.57
C ASP A 81 -5.93 -18.86 15.34
N ASP A 82 -6.42 -17.76 15.98
CA ASP A 82 -7.61 -17.70 16.83
C ASP A 82 -8.61 -16.62 16.37
N ARG A 83 -8.69 -16.38 15.06
CA ARG A 83 -9.62 -15.44 14.44
C ARG A 83 -9.44 -13.98 14.89
N GLY A 84 -8.21 -13.57 15.22
CA GLY A 84 -7.88 -12.19 15.55
C GLY A 84 -7.89 -11.86 17.04
N HIS A 85 -8.11 -12.84 17.93
CA HIS A 85 -8.04 -12.62 19.38
C HIS A 85 -6.60 -12.42 19.87
N SER A 86 -5.65 -13.15 19.31
CA SER A 86 -4.23 -12.95 19.58
C SER A 86 -3.40 -12.94 18.31
N TRP A 87 -2.25 -12.28 18.37
CA TRP A 87 -1.37 -12.09 17.22
C TRP A 87 0.08 -12.35 17.61
N ARG A 88 0.81 -13.00 16.71
CA ARG A 88 2.25 -13.19 16.81
C ARG A 88 2.94 -12.70 15.54
N GLN A 89 4.12 -12.13 15.68
CA GLN A 89 4.94 -11.69 14.54
C GLN A 89 5.66 -12.90 13.91
N VAL A 90 5.76 -12.90 12.58
CA VAL A 90 6.72 -13.71 11.81
C VAL A 90 7.68 -12.78 11.09
N GLN A 91 8.89 -13.27 10.82
CA GLN A 91 9.92 -12.48 10.18
C GLN A 91 9.69 -12.42 8.67
N ALA A 92 9.67 -11.21 8.13
CA ALA A 92 9.72 -10.97 6.68
C ALA A 92 11.18 -10.82 6.21
N PRO A 93 11.50 -11.17 4.95
CA PRO A 93 12.84 -10.97 4.38
C PRO A 93 13.18 -9.50 4.06
N VAL A 94 12.27 -8.56 4.36
CA VAL A 94 12.38 -7.12 4.08
C VAL A 94 11.95 -6.30 5.29
N SER A 95 12.44 -5.05 5.39
CA SER A 95 12.05 -4.07 6.41
C SER A 95 11.26 -2.88 5.84
N VAL A 96 10.79 -2.97 4.59
CA VAL A 96 9.94 -1.95 3.98
C VAL A 96 8.47 -2.15 4.38
N THR A 97 7.67 -1.10 4.31
CA THR A 97 6.23 -1.20 4.55
C THR A 97 5.57 -2.09 3.50
N LEU A 98 4.79 -3.07 3.97
CA LEU A 98 3.93 -3.91 3.15
C LEU A 98 2.53 -3.31 3.10
N THR A 99 1.98 -3.15 1.91
CA THR A 99 0.75 -2.38 1.65
C THR A 99 -0.48 -3.27 1.47
N ARG A 100 -0.31 -4.49 0.92
CA ARG A 100 -1.39 -5.44 0.66
C ARG A 100 -0.93 -6.87 0.84
N VAL A 101 -1.89 -7.75 1.17
CA VAL A 101 -1.70 -9.19 1.25
C VAL A 101 -2.92 -9.90 0.65
N ALA A 102 -2.66 -10.92 -0.16
CA ALA A 102 -3.70 -11.76 -0.76
C ALA A 102 -3.31 -13.23 -0.73
N PHE A 103 -4.29 -14.10 -0.60
CA PHE A 103 -4.13 -15.54 -0.64
C PHE A 103 -5.00 -16.13 -1.74
N ALA A 104 -4.43 -17.03 -2.54
CA ALA A 104 -5.16 -17.80 -3.55
C ALA A 104 -5.82 -19.04 -2.93
N ASP A 105 -5.22 -19.58 -1.88
CA ASP A 105 -5.70 -20.70 -1.09
C ASP A 105 -5.16 -20.61 0.36
N ALA A 106 -5.37 -21.63 1.18
CA ALA A 106 -4.93 -21.64 2.57
C ALA A 106 -3.40 -21.61 2.76
N GLN A 107 -2.64 -21.90 1.72
CA GLN A 107 -1.18 -22.09 1.78
C GLN A 107 -0.44 -21.01 1.00
N GLN A 108 -0.91 -20.71 -0.23
CA GLN A 108 -0.23 -19.81 -1.15
C GLN A 108 -0.76 -18.40 -1.05
N GLY A 109 0.13 -17.48 -0.71
CA GLY A 109 -0.20 -16.07 -0.57
C GLY A 109 0.96 -15.15 -0.95
N TRP A 110 0.61 -13.92 -1.27
CA TRP A 110 1.57 -12.87 -1.65
C TRP A 110 1.33 -11.61 -0.86
N ALA A 111 2.43 -10.90 -0.58
CA ALA A 111 2.38 -9.56 0.00
C ALA A 111 3.21 -8.61 -0.86
N VAL A 112 2.71 -7.39 -1.05
CA VAL A 112 3.38 -6.35 -1.82
C VAL A 112 3.60 -5.10 -0.98
N GLY A 113 4.53 -4.23 -1.41
CA GLY A 113 4.79 -3.04 -0.63
C GLY A 113 5.72 -2.01 -1.26
N HIS A 114 6.27 -1.18 -0.39
CA HIS A 114 7.25 -0.17 -0.75
C HIS A 114 8.49 -0.80 -1.38
N ALA A 115 9.25 0.02 -2.10
CA ALA A 115 10.41 -0.43 -2.87
C ALA A 115 10.09 -1.51 -3.92
N GLY A 116 8.84 -1.63 -4.35
CA GLY A 116 8.40 -2.60 -5.37
C GLY A 116 8.52 -4.05 -4.91
N VAL A 117 8.55 -4.35 -3.61
CA VAL A 117 8.72 -5.73 -3.15
C VAL A 117 7.47 -6.56 -3.43
N ILE A 118 7.69 -7.81 -3.85
CA ILE A 118 6.70 -8.88 -3.87
C ILE A 118 7.25 -10.03 -3.04
N LEU A 119 6.54 -10.41 -1.99
CA LEU A 119 6.82 -11.57 -1.15
C LEU A 119 5.83 -12.68 -1.46
N HIS A 120 6.27 -13.93 -1.31
CA HIS A 120 5.47 -15.14 -1.52
C HIS A 120 5.62 -16.09 -0.33
N THR A 121 4.54 -16.74 0.04
CA THR A 121 4.47 -17.83 1.02
C THR A 121 3.78 -19.04 0.40
N VAL A 122 4.20 -20.24 0.83
CA VAL A 122 3.59 -21.53 0.45
C VAL A 122 3.12 -22.34 1.65
N ASP A 123 3.12 -21.72 2.84
CA ASP A 123 2.82 -22.36 4.13
C ASP A 123 1.82 -21.57 4.99
N GLY A 124 0.93 -20.81 4.33
CA GLY A 124 -0.09 -20.01 5.00
C GLY A 124 0.48 -18.83 5.78
N GLY A 125 1.60 -18.27 5.32
CA GLY A 125 2.22 -17.08 5.90
C GLY A 125 3.20 -17.34 7.02
N LEU A 126 3.58 -18.60 7.30
CA LEU A 126 4.58 -18.93 8.32
C LEU A 126 5.98 -18.47 7.91
N THR A 127 6.33 -18.66 6.63
CA THR A 127 7.57 -18.18 6.04
C THR A 127 7.34 -17.42 4.74
N TRP A 128 8.20 -16.46 4.46
CA TRP A 128 8.07 -15.57 3.31
C TRP A 128 9.39 -15.45 2.55
N HIS A 129 9.30 -15.48 1.22
CA HIS A 129 10.41 -15.31 0.31
C HIS A 129 10.18 -14.12 -0.62
N LYS A 130 11.22 -13.32 -0.87
CA LYS A 130 11.13 -12.20 -1.81
C LYS A 130 11.22 -12.76 -3.24
N GLN A 131 10.20 -12.50 -4.07
CA GLN A 131 10.18 -12.82 -5.49
C GLN A 131 10.75 -11.68 -6.34
N LEU A 132 10.33 -10.43 -6.06
CA LEU A 132 10.78 -9.23 -6.77
C LEU A 132 11.08 -8.08 -5.82
N ASP A 133 11.77 -7.08 -6.38
CA ASP A 133 11.91 -5.73 -5.83
C ASP A 133 11.87 -4.69 -6.96
N GLY A 134 11.86 -3.42 -6.60
CA GLY A 134 11.73 -2.32 -7.55
C GLY A 134 12.87 -2.21 -8.55
N ILE A 135 14.07 -2.72 -8.26
CA ILE A 135 15.17 -2.76 -9.23
C ILE A 135 14.83 -3.74 -10.35
N THR A 136 14.40 -4.94 -9.99
CA THR A 136 14.01 -5.97 -10.96
C THR A 136 12.81 -5.52 -11.78
N ILE A 137 11.78 -4.91 -11.13
CA ILE A 137 10.61 -4.36 -11.83
C ILE A 137 11.00 -3.29 -12.84
N ALA A 138 11.87 -2.35 -12.45
CA ALA A 138 12.32 -1.29 -13.35
C ALA A 138 13.06 -1.84 -14.59
N ASN A 139 13.86 -2.91 -14.41
CA ASN A 139 14.55 -3.57 -15.52
C ASN A 139 13.58 -4.35 -16.43
N LEU A 140 12.57 -5.03 -15.88
CA LEU A 140 11.51 -5.68 -16.65
C LEU A 140 10.74 -4.66 -17.50
N ASP A 141 10.32 -3.54 -16.90
CA ASP A 141 9.63 -2.45 -17.58
C ASP A 141 10.49 -1.84 -18.70
N LEU A 142 11.80 -1.63 -18.44
CA LEU A 142 12.73 -1.12 -19.43
C LEU A 142 12.90 -2.08 -20.61
N ALA A 143 13.06 -3.38 -20.34
CA ALA A 143 13.21 -4.39 -21.37
C ALA A 143 11.98 -4.45 -22.29
N GLN A 144 10.77 -4.44 -21.69
CA GLN A 144 9.51 -4.40 -22.44
C GLN A 144 9.41 -3.13 -23.29
N ALA A 145 9.63 -1.95 -22.70
CA ALA A 145 9.56 -0.67 -23.41
C ALA A 145 10.60 -0.53 -24.54
N GLN A 146 11.76 -1.18 -24.42
CA GLN A 146 12.77 -1.24 -25.49
C GLN A 146 12.28 -2.13 -26.65
N ALA A 147 11.69 -3.28 -26.35
CA ALA A 147 11.14 -4.17 -27.36
C ALA A 147 9.98 -3.52 -28.13
N ASP A 148 9.07 -2.87 -27.42
CA ASP A 148 7.92 -2.16 -28.02
C ASP A 148 8.38 -1.01 -28.91
N PHE A 149 9.37 -0.22 -28.45
CA PHE A 149 9.94 0.86 -29.25
C PHE A 149 10.68 0.36 -30.50
N ALA A 150 11.37 -0.77 -30.39
CA ALA A 150 12.05 -1.37 -31.54
C ALA A 150 11.06 -1.90 -32.59
N ALA A 151 9.92 -2.44 -32.13
CA ALA A 151 8.84 -2.92 -33.01
C ALA A 151 8.05 -1.77 -33.66
N ASP A 152 7.76 -0.71 -32.90
CA ASP A 152 7.02 0.49 -33.37
C ASP A 152 7.55 1.75 -32.66
N PRO A 153 8.35 2.61 -33.33
CA PRO A 153 8.88 3.85 -32.76
C PRO A 153 7.85 4.99 -32.71
N SER A 154 6.62 4.69 -32.30
CA SER A 154 5.54 5.67 -32.14
C SER A 154 5.82 6.67 -31.00
N LYS A 155 5.04 7.77 -30.97
CA LYS A 155 5.09 8.74 -29.87
C LYS A 155 4.74 8.08 -28.51
N ARG A 156 3.84 7.11 -28.51
CA ARG A 156 3.45 6.34 -27.33
C ARG A 156 4.64 5.55 -26.80
N ASN A 157 5.28 4.74 -27.63
CA ASN A 157 6.41 3.89 -27.25
C ASN A 157 7.67 4.71 -26.92
N THR A 158 7.88 5.84 -27.59
CA THR A 158 8.93 6.82 -27.21
C THR A 158 8.72 7.36 -25.78
N ARG A 159 7.48 7.68 -25.41
CA ARG A 159 7.15 8.15 -24.04
C ARG A 159 7.32 7.02 -23.02
N ALA A 160 6.85 5.82 -23.31
CA ALA A 160 6.99 4.64 -22.47
C ALA A 160 8.47 4.31 -22.19
N LEU A 161 9.31 4.28 -23.23
CA LEU A 161 10.75 4.05 -23.10
C LEU A 161 11.45 5.13 -22.23
N ARG A 162 11.06 6.40 -22.39
CA ARG A 162 11.58 7.49 -21.55
C ARG A 162 11.17 7.29 -20.08
N GLY A 163 9.92 6.91 -19.82
CA GLY A 163 9.40 6.62 -18.49
C GLY A 163 10.14 5.45 -17.84
N ALA A 164 10.35 4.35 -18.57
CA ALA A 164 11.06 3.18 -18.08
C ALA A 164 12.54 3.48 -17.76
N LYS A 165 13.24 4.25 -18.61
CA LYS A 165 14.61 4.73 -18.32
C LYS A 165 14.65 5.59 -17.05
N ARG A 166 13.64 6.42 -16.83
CA ARG A 166 13.53 7.22 -15.61
C ARG A 166 13.30 6.36 -14.40
N LEU A 167 12.42 5.34 -14.49
CA LEU A 167 12.14 4.40 -13.40
C LEU A 167 13.43 3.69 -12.92
N VAL A 168 14.30 3.26 -13.86
CA VAL A 168 15.61 2.69 -13.53
C VAL A 168 16.51 3.72 -12.84
N ALA A 169 16.52 4.97 -13.31
CA ALA A 169 17.37 6.02 -12.73
C ALA A 169 16.90 6.47 -11.33
N ASP A 170 15.59 6.47 -11.08
CA ASP A 170 14.98 6.82 -9.78
C ASP A 170 15.28 5.76 -8.71
N GLY A 171 15.51 4.50 -9.12
CA GLY A 171 15.75 3.38 -8.21
C GLY A 171 14.46 2.74 -7.65
N PRO A 172 14.57 1.86 -6.63
CA PRO A 172 13.48 1.02 -6.14
C PRO A 172 12.57 1.76 -5.14
N ASP A 173 12.07 2.96 -5.48
CA ASP A 173 11.30 3.79 -4.56
C ASP A 173 9.77 3.74 -4.76
N LYS A 174 9.30 3.09 -5.83
CA LYS A 174 7.88 3.07 -6.17
C LYS A 174 7.15 1.95 -5.42
N PRO A 175 6.08 2.27 -4.64
CA PRO A 175 5.29 1.24 -3.97
C PRO A 175 4.37 0.49 -4.94
N LEU A 176 4.18 -0.80 -4.65
CA LEU A 176 3.04 -1.57 -5.12
C LEU A 176 1.88 -1.35 -4.15
N LEU A 177 0.64 -1.24 -4.65
CA LEU A 177 -0.51 -0.74 -3.90
C LEU A 177 -1.67 -1.74 -3.84
N ASP A 178 -1.77 -2.66 -4.80
CA ASP A 178 -2.75 -3.75 -4.78
C ASP A 178 -2.16 -5.02 -5.38
N ILE A 179 -2.69 -6.15 -4.95
CA ILE A 179 -2.39 -7.47 -5.49
C ILE A 179 -3.66 -8.30 -5.55
N HIS A 180 -3.90 -8.91 -6.69
CA HIS A 180 -5.05 -9.77 -6.91
C HIS A 180 -4.61 -11.06 -7.60
N PHE A 181 -4.94 -12.20 -7.01
CA PHE A 181 -4.73 -13.51 -7.60
C PHE A 181 -6.08 -14.14 -7.95
N PHE A 182 -6.25 -14.52 -9.20
CA PHE A 182 -7.42 -15.24 -9.70
C PHE A 182 -7.38 -16.71 -9.30
N ASN A 183 -6.17 -17.25 -9.16
CA ASN A 183 -5.84 -18.59 -8.70
C ASN A 183 -4.35 -18.62 -8.30
N ALA A 184 -3.84 -19.77 -7.87
CA ALA A 184 -2.44 -19.91 -7.43
C ALA A 184 -1.38 -19.63 -8.53
N GLN A 185 -1.76 -19.54 -9.80
CA GLN A 185 -0.84 -19.32 -10.93
C GLN A 185 -0.96 -17.92 -11.51
N HIS A 186 -2.19 -17.39 -11.62
CA HIS A 186 -2.48 -16.15 -12.30
C HIS A 186 -2.75 -15.02 -11.31
N GLY A 187 -1.96 -13.95 -11.37
CA GLY A 187 -2.10 -12.76 -10.53
C GLY A 187 -1.68 -11.48 -11.22
N ILE A 188 -2.28 -10.37 -10.78
CA ILE A 188 -1.96 -9.01 -11.21
C ILE A 188 -1.58 -8.17 -9.99
N VAL A 189 -0.55 -7.36 -10.13
CA VAL A 189 -0.09 -6.39 -9.14
C VAL A 189 -0.15 -5.00 -9.73
N LEU A 190 -0.68 -4.06 -8.95
CA LEU A 190 -0.83 -2.66 -9.33
C LEU A 190 0.00 -1.77 -8.39
N GLY A 191 0.44 -0.62 -8.89
CA GLY A 191 1.30 0.27 -8.09
C GLY A 191 1.26 1.74 -8.48
N ALA A 192 2.13 2.46 -7.83
CA ALA A 192 2.33 3.88 -8.09
C ALA A 192 2.91 4.12 -9.49
N TYR A 193 2.64 5.31 -10.03
CA TYR A 193 3.13 5.76 -11.34
C TYR A 193 2.72 4.83 -12.49
N GLY A 194 1.55 4.18 -12.37
CA GLY A 194 1.02 3.26 -13.37
C GLY A 194 1.77 1.94 -13.45
N LEU A 195 2.53 1.55 -12.43
CA LEU A 195 3.13 0.21 -12.38
C LEU A 195 2.03 -0.85 -12.39
N ALA A 196 2.19 -1.82 -13.27
CA ALA A 196 1.31 -2.98 -13.36
C ALA A 196 2.10 -4.18 -13.88
N LEU A 197 1.97 -5.31 -13.19
CA LEU A 197 2.67 -6.54 -13.48
C LEU A 197 1.68 -7.71 -13.47
N GLU A 198 1.96 -8.71 -14.28
CA GLU A 198 1.19 -9.96 -14.35
C GLU A 198 2.12 -11.16 -14.20
N THR A 199 1.64 -12.18 -13.53
CA THR A 199 2.24 -13.52 -13.53
C THR A 199 1.21 -14.56 -13.97
N LEU A 200 1.68 -15.59 -14.65
CA LEU A 200 0.88 -16.76 -15.07
C LEU A 200 1.40 -18.08 -14.47
N ASP A 201 2.38 -17.99 -13.57
CA ASP A 201 3.09 -19.15 -12.98
C ASP A 201 3.34 -19.01 -11.46
N GLY A 202 2.47 -18.26 -10.76
CA GLY A 202 2.56 -18.08 -9.31
C GLY A 202 3.72 -17.17 -8.89
N GLY A 203 4.17 -16.30 -9.79
CA GLY A 203 5.22 -15.32 -9.52
C GLY A 203 6.63 -15.85 -9.74
N GLN A 204 6.81 -17.00 -10.40
CA GLN A 204 8.15 -17.43 -10.86
C GLN A 204 8.66 -16.45 -11.92
N HIS A 205 7.76 -15.99 -12.80
CA HIS A 205 8.03 -14.93 -13.76
C HIS A 205 6.96 -13.85 -13.69
N TRP A 206 7.40 -12.59 -13.77
CA TRP A 206 6.54 -11.41 -13.79
C TRP A 206 6.80 -10.62 -15.08
N HIS A 207 5.75 -10.08 -15.66
CA HIS A 207 5.79 -9.28 -16.88
C HIS A 207 5.14 -7.92 -16.64
N SER A 208 5.71 -6.86 -17.19
CA SER A 208 5.05 -5.54 -17.21
C SER A 208 3.86 -5.58 -18.16
N ILE A 209 2.71 -5.09 -17.69
CA ILE A 209 1.48 -4.95 -18.51
C ILE A 209 1.06 -3.48 -18.65
N ARG A 210 1.96 -2.54 -18.42
CA ARG A 210 1.68 -1.10 -18.49
C ARG A 210 1.24 -0.65 -19.89
N ASP A 211 1.73 -1.30 -20.93
CA ASP A 211 1.35 -1.09 -22.33
C ASP A 211 -0.11 -1.43 -22.62
N ARG A 212 -0.71 -2.34 -21.83
CA ARG A 212 -2.12 -2.74 -21.93
C ARG A 212 -3.09 -1.77 -21.26
N ILE A 213 -2.58 -0.80 -20.47
CA ILE A 213 -3.37 0.08 -19.62
C ILE A 213 -3.43 1.49 -20.22
N ASP A 214 -4.65 2.00 -20.45
CA ASP A 214 -4.88 3.37 -20.91
C ASP A 214 -4.68 4.37 -19.75
N ASN A 215 -3.42 4.56 -19.37
CA ASN A 215 -2.99 5.47 -18.31
C ASN A 215 -1.81 6.36 -18.78
N PRO A 216 -2.05 7.27 -19.73
CA PRO A 216 -0.99 8.06 -20.38
C PRO A 216 -0.30 9.04 -19.42
N TYR A 217 -0.92 9.37 -18.30
CA TYR A 217 -0.38 10.29 -17.29
C TYR A 217 0.42 9.55 -16.19
N GLY A 218 0.36 8.22 -16.14
CA GLY A 218 1.03 7.42 -15.11
C GLY A 218 0.42 7.62 -13.73
N PHE A 219 -0.91 7.78 -13.64
CA PHE A 219 -1.63 7.87 -12.38
C PHE A 219 -1.45 6.59 -11.56
N HIS A 220 -1.50 6.72 -10.24
CA HIS A 220 -1.42 5.59 -9.33
C HIS A 220 -2.64 4.69 -9.49
N LEU A 221 -2.41 3.37 -9.50
CA LEU A 221 -3.43 2.33 -9.59
C LEU A 221 -3.64 1.74 -8.20
N TYR A 222 -4.86 1.85 -7.64
CA TYR A 222 -5.09 1.54 -6.23
C TYR A 222 -5.81 0.22 -5.99
N LYS A 223 -6.73 -0.18 -6.88
CA LYS A 223 -7.52 -1.40 -6.67
C LYS A 223 -7.93 -2.03 -7.98
N LEU A 224 -7.82 -3.37 -8.05
CA LEU A 224 -8.44 -4.21 -9.06
C LEU A 224 -9.67 -4.90 -8.48
N ALA A 225 -10.76 -4.91 -9.25
CA ALA A 225 -11.99 -5.65 -8.94
C ALA A 225 -12.40 -6.48 -10.16
N GLU A 226 -13.06 -7.61 -9.91
CA GLU A 226 -13.62 -8.48 -10.95
C GLU A 226 -15.14 -8.51 -10.82
N LEU A 227 -15.84 -8.36 -11.95
CA LEU A 227 -17.29 -8.48 -12.05
C LEU A 227 -17.66 -9.08 -13.40
N ASP A 228 -18.38 -10.21 -13.39
CA ASP A 228 -18.94 -10.88 -14.57
C ASP A 228 -17.90 -11.11 -15.67
N GLY A 229 -16.70 -11.58 -15.30
CA GLY A 229 -15.58 -11.83 -16.21
C GLY A 229 -14.90 -10.57 -16.75
N LYS A 230 -15.26 -9.38 -16.28
CA LYS A 230 -14.59 -8.13 -16.60
C LYS A 230 -13.71 -7.70 -15.45
N LEU A 231 -12.61 -7.04 -15.75
CA LEU A 231 -11.70 -6.46 -14.75
C LEU A 231 -11.83 -4.95 -14.73
N PHE A 232 -11.77 -4.39 -13.54
CA PHE A 232 -11.87 -2.95 -13.31
C PHE A 232 -10.70 -2.48 -12.46
N ILE A 233 -10.13 -1.33 -12.80
CA ILE A 233 -9.09 -0.68 -11.98
C ILE A 233 -9.56 0.71 -11.62
N CYS A 234 -9.43 1.08 -10.34
CA CYS A 234 -9.59 2.47 -9.90
C CYS A 234 -8.26 3.06 -9.44
N GLY A 235 -8.16 4.41 -9.50
CA GLY A 235 -6.89 5.06 -9.26
C GLY A 235 -6.98 6.54 -8.91
N GLU A 236 -5.81 7.17 -9.06
CA GLU A 236 -5.58 8.58 -8.80
C GLU A 236 -6.39 9.46 -9.75
N GLN A 237 -6.83 10.64 -9.25
CA GLN A 237 -7.60 11.63 -10.00
C GLN A 237 -8.86 11.08 -10.67
N GLY A 238 -9.51 10.12 -10.01
CA GLY A 238 -10.74 9.52 -10.50
C GLY A 238 -10.52 8.50 -11.63
N LEU A 239 -9.30 8.05 -11.89
CA LEU A 239 -9.04 7.05 -12.93
C LEU A 239 -9.93 5.82 -12.71
N LEU A 240 -10.68 5.47 -13.75
CA LEU A 240 -11.46 4.23 -13.83
C LEU A 240 -11.16 3.57 -15.18
N LEU A 241 -10.84 2.29 -15.14
CA LEU A 241 -10.49 1.50 -16.30
C LEU A 241 -11.29 0.20 -16.30
N ARG A 242 -11.64 -0.30 -17.48
CA ARG A 242 -12.30 -1.60 -17.67
C ARG A 242 -11.58 -2.43 -18.72
N SER A 243 -11.40 -3.70 -18.42
CA SER A 243 -11.03 -4.74 -19.39
C SER A 243 -12.21 -5.69 -19.56
N SER A 244 -12.53 -6.01 -20.83
CA SER A 244 -13.54 -7.03 -21.20
C SER A 244 -12.91 -8.22 -21.92
N ASP A 245 -11.58 -8.35 -21.88
CA ASP A 245 -10.78 -9.33 -22.58
C ASP A 245 -9.73 -10.00 -21.67
N ASN A 246 -10.11 -10.24 -20.41
CA ASN A 246 -9.27 -10.89 -19.40
C ASN A 246 -7.93 -10.17 -19.16
N GLY A 247 -7.94 -8.82 -19.11
CA GLY A 247 -6.75 -8.03 -18.80
C GLY A 247 -5.80 -7.79 -19.97
N GLN A 248 -6.19 -8.15 -21.22
CA GLN A 248 -5.36 -7.88 -22.39
C GLN A 248 -5.35 -6.38 -22.73
N HIS A 249 -6.47 -5.67 -22.50
CA HIS A 249 -6.55 -4.23 -22.65
C HIS A 249 -7.45 -3.63 -21.57
N PHE A 250 -6.98 -2.53 -20.96
CA PHE A 250 -7.76 -1.72 -20.03
C PHE A 250 -8.03 -0.35 -20.66
N THR A 251 -9.29 -0.06 -20.92
CA THR A 251 -9.74 1.21 -21.50
C THR A 251 -10.33 2.12 -20.46
N ALA A 252 -10.08 3.43 -20.59
CA ALA A 252 -10.62 4.42 -19.68
C ALA A 252 -12.15 4.53 -19.78
N LEU A 253 -12.81 4.57 -18.61
CA LEU A 253 -14.23 4.86 -18.47
C LEU A 253 -14.44 6.34 -18.15
N GLN A 254 -15.66 6.83 -18.39
CA GLN A 254 -16.03 8.15 -17.89
C GLN A 254 -16.17 8.11 -16.37
N SER A 255 -15.30 8.83 -15.68
CA SER A 255 -15.29 8.87 -14.23
C SER A 255 -16.28 9.89 -13.68
N PRO A 256 -17.04 9.56 -12.62
CA PRO A 256 -17.87 10.53 -11.89
C PRO A 256 -17.05 11.40 -10.93
N SER A 257 -15.78 11.05 -10.68
CA SER A 257 -14.90 11.67 -9.70
C SER A 257 -13.70 12.35 -10.35
N GLN A 258 -13.28 13.47 -9.76
CA GLN A 258 -11.97 14.07 -10.02
C GLN A 258 -10.97 13.78 -8.88
N GLY A 259 -11.46 13.25 -7.76
CA GLY A 259 -10.65 12.84 -6.61
C GLY A 259 -10.21 11.39 -6.72
N THR A 260 -9.16 11.04 -6.00
CA THR A 260 -8.63 9.67 -5.96
C THR A 260 -9.67 8.68 -5.42
N LEU A 261 -9.83 7.57 -6.14
CA LEU A 261 -10.60 6.41 -5.73
C LEU A 261 -9.63 5.35 -5.18
N PHE A 262 -9.77 5.02 -3.89
CA PHE A 262 -8.87 4.10 -3.20
C PHE A 262 -9.32 2.66 -3.23
N GLY A 263 -10.61 2.43 -3.52
CA GLY A 263 -11.13 1.08 -3.58
C GLY A 263 -12.36 0.92 -4.44
N MET A 264 -12.61 -0.33 -4.77
CA MET A 264 -13.77 -0.77 -5.54
C MET A 264 -14.24 -2.12 -5.01
N LEU A 265 -15.57 -2.30 -4.92
CA LEU A 265 -16.23 -3.52 -4.49
C LEU A 265 -17.31 -3.93 -5.50
N THR A 266 -17.60 -5.22 -5.55
CA THR A 266 -18.79 -5.72 -6.25
C THR A 266 -19.94 -5.88 -5.27
N THR A 267 -21.16 -5.49 -5.68
CA THR A 267 -22.38 -5.71 -4.89
C THR A 267 -22.90 -7.14 -5.08
N LYS A 268 -23.86 -7.55 -4.23
CA LYS A 268 -24.50 -8.89 -4.35
C LYS A 268 -25.32 -9.02 -5.64
N THR A 269 -25.83 -7.92 -6.16
CA THR A 269 -26.69 -7.86 -7.35
C THR A 269 -25.92 -7.59 -8.66
N GLY A 270 -24.58 -7.59 -8.63
CA GLY A 270 -23.77 -7.38 -9.84
C GLY A 270 -23.47 -5.92 -10.15
N GLY A 271 -23.56 -5.02 -9.17
CA GLY A 271 -23.10 -3.64 -9.29
C GLY A 271 -21.63 -3.47 -8.89
N LEU A 272 -21.08 -2.30 -9.18
CA LEU A 272 -19.76 -1.82 -8.74
C LEU A 272 -19.92 -0.64 -7.80
N LEU A 273 -19.22 -0.67 -6.67
CA LEU A 273 -19.12 0.44 -5.73
C LEU A 273 -17.68 0.95 -5.73
N ALA A 274 -17.45 2.22 -6.11
CA ALA A 274 -16.15 2.89 -6.02
C ALA A 274 -16.17 3.91 -4.87
N TYR A 275 -15.09 3.99 -4.09
CA TYR A 275 -15.00 4.88 -2.94
C TYR A 275 -13.59 5.47 -2.78
N GLY A 276 -13.49 6.62 -2.08
CA GLY A 276 -12.17 7.23 -1.96
C GLY A 276 -12.08 8.50 -1.14
N LEU A 277 -11.31 9.43 -1.68
CA LEU A 277 -10.90 10.68 -1.04
C LEU A 277 -12.11 11.52 -0.63
N LYS A 278 -12.05 12.12 0.57
CA LYS A 278 -13.13 12.97 1.11
C LYS A 278 -14.48 12.25 1.23
N GLY A 279 -14.48 10.94 1.40
CA GLY A 279 -15.68 10.17 1.67
C GLY A 279 -16.60 9.96 0.46
N VAL A 280 -16.12 10.16 -0.77
CA VAL A 280 -16.94 9.92 -1.97
C VAL A 280 -17.28 8.44 -2.09
N ILE A 281 -18.52 8.16 -2.49
CA ILE A 281 -19.03 6.82 -2.81
C ILE A 281 -19.82 6.95 -4.11
N TYR A 282 -19.53 6.07 -5.06
CA TYR A 282 -20.23 5.97 -6.33
C TYR A 282 -20.69 4.55 -6.57
N LEU A 283 -21.92 4.36 -7.01
CA LEU A 283 -22.51 3.08 -7.38
C LEU A 283 -22.80 3.05 -8.86
N SER A 284 -22.40 1.98 -9.53
CA SER A 284 -22.78 1.67 -10.92
C SER A 284 -23.50 0.33 -10.94
N GLU A 285 -24.62 0.25 -11.65
CA GLU A 285 -25.40 -0.98 -11.84
C GLU A 285 -25.34 -1.49 -13.27
N ASP A 286 -24.57 -0.82 -14.15
CA ASP A 286 -24.45 -1.11 -15.60
C ASP A 286 -23.02 -1.45 -16.03
N GLY A 287 -22.20 -1.93 -15.07
CA GLY A 287 -20.82 -2.35 -15.35
C GLY A 287 -19.86 -1.18 -15.61
N GLY A 288 -20.12 -0.03 -14.97
CA GLY A 288 -19.24 1.14 -14.98
C GLY A 288 -19.55 2.15 -16.11
N ASP A 289 -20.64 1.95 -16.87
CA ASP A 289 -21.02 2.87 -17.95
C ASP A 289 -21.65 4.16 -17.39
N SER A 290 -22.39 4.05 -16.28
CA SER A 290 -22.89 5.21 -15.53
C SER A 290 -22.71 5.02 -14.01
N TRP A 291 -22.69 6.13 -13.27
CA TRP A 291 -22.44 6.15 -11.84
C TRP A 291 -23.36 7.10 -11.11
N GLN A 292 -23.94 6.64 -10.00
CA GLN A 292 -24.69 7.43 -9.07
C GLN A 292 -23.84 7.76 -7.84
N GLN A 293 -23.78 9.01 -7.42
CA GLN A 293 -23.15 9.38 -6.15
C GLN A 293 -24.08 9.00 -5.00
N ILE A 294 -23.52 8.32 -4.00
CA ILE A 294 -24.22 7.94 -2.76
C ILE A 294 -23.81 8.89 -1.65
N GLU A 295 -24.80 9.37 -0.89
CA GLU A 295 -24.54 10.30 0.21
C GLU A 295 -23.71 9.66 1.32
N ASN A 296 -22.74 10.42 1.81
CA ASN A 296 -21.97 10.14 3.00
C ASN A 296 -21.91 11.38 3.88
N SER A 297 -22.37 11.25 5.11
CA SER A 297 -22.56 12.37 6.05
C SER A 297 -21.27 13.07 6.47
N LEU A 298 -20.10 12.46 6.27
CA LEU A 298 -18.81 13.03 6.67
C LEU A 298 -17.76 12.88 5.53
N PRO A 299 -17.01 13.95 5.23
CA PRO A 299 -16.01 13.96 4.16
C PRO A 299 -14.67 13.33 4.60
N ALA A 300 -14.71 12.28 5.43
CA ALA A 300 -13.51 11.53 5.81
C ALA A 300 -13.17 10.50 4.74
N THR A 301 -11.89 10.36 4.43
CA THR A 301 -11.39 9.46 3.39
C THR A 301 -11.73 8.01 3.70
N LEU A 302 -12.39 7.33 2.76
CA LEU A 302 -12.67 5.91 2.83
C LEU A 302 -11.41 5.13 2.42
N THR A 303 -10.93 4.28 3.31
CA THR A 303 -9.60 3.65 3.20
C THR A 303 -9.67 2.20 2.77
N ALA A 304 -10.73 1.48 3.18
CA ALA A 304 -10.94 0.10 2.79
C ALA A 304 -12.43 -0.27 2.78
N GLY A 305 -12.74 -1.36 2.10
CA GLY A 305 -14.10 -1.88 2.04
C GLY A 305 -14.13 -3.36 1.72
N ARG A 306 -15.24 -4.00 2.08
CA ARG A 306 -15.47 -5.42 1.84
C ARG A 306 -16.96 -5.73 1.69
N ARG A 307 -17.28 -6.65 0.78
CA ARG A 307 -18.57 -7.32 0.78
C ARG A 307 -18.52 -8.45 1.81
N LEU A 308 -19.46 -8.42 2.75
CA LEU A 308 -19.60 -9.42 3.80
C LEU A 308 -20.30 -10.68 3.26
N HIS A 309 -20.26 -11.78 4.03
CA HIS A 309 -20.83 -13.08 3.61
C HIS A 309 -22.35 -13.02 3.38
N ASP A 310 -23.08 -12.16 4.09
CA ASP A 310 -24.52 -11.92 3.91
C ASP A 310 -24.83 -11.07 2.66
N GLY A 311 -23.80 -10.51 2.03
CA GLY A 311 -23.89 -9.65 0.85
C GLY A 311 -23.94 -8.16 1.18
N SER A 312 -24.00 -7.77 2.46
CA SER A 312 -23.87 -6.37 2.86
C SER A 312 -22.48 -5.82 2.54
N LEU A 313 -22.37 -4.50 2.40
CA LEU A 313 -21.10 -3.82 2.11
C LEU A 313 -20.65 -3.05 3.34
N LEU A 314 -19.41 -3.26 3.73
CA LEU A 314 -18.80 -2.54 4.84
C LEU A 314 -17.61 -1.72 4.32
N LEU A 315 -17.65 -0.40 4.57
CA LEU A 315 -16.55 0.52 4.34
C LEU A 315 -15.99 0.99 5.69
N VAL A 316 -14.70 1.34 5.72
CA VAL A 316 -14.05 1.96 6.88
C VAL A 316 -13.29 3.21 6.44
N ASP A 317 -13.05 4.13 7.38
CA ASP A 317 -12.45 5.42 7.07
C ASP A 317 -11.31 5.83 8.02
N GLU A 318 -10.65 6.94 7.63
CA GLU A 318 -9.57 7.54 8.40
C GLU A 318 -10.00 8.11 9.76
N ALA A 319 -11.29 8.36 9.97
CA ALA A 319 -11.83 8.86 11.23
C ALA A 319 -12.20 7.73 12.21
N GLY A 320 -12.04 6.47 11.82
CA GLY A 320 -12.35 5.31 12.67
C GLY A 320 -13.81 4.91 12.64
N ARG A 321 -14.55 5.26 11.59
CA ARG A 321 -15.94 4.86 11.40
C ARG A 321 -16.04 3.63 10.52
N ARG A 322 -17.15 2.93 10.71
CA ARG A 322 -17.65 1.85 9.86
C ARG A 322 -18.94 2.32 9.20
N LEU A 323 -19.04 2.16 7.89
CA LEU A 323 -20.22 2.48 7.10
C LEU A 323 -20.77 1.16 6.53
N LEU A 324 -21.96 0.77 6.97
CA LEU A 324 -22.61 -0.49 6.59
C LEU A 324 -23.78 -0.22 5.66
N SER A 325 -23.79 -0.85 4.49
CA SER A 325 -24.93 -0.91 3.58
C SER A 325 -25.55 -2.30 3.56
N ARG A 326 -26.87 -2.39 3.70
CA ARG A 326 -27.67 -3.62 3.56
C ARG A 326 -28.55 -3.62 2.30
N ASP A 327 -28.48 -2.57 1.51
CA ASP A 327 -29.28 -2.31 0.32
C ASP A 327 -28.44 -2.25 -0.97
N ASN A 328 -27.40 -3.08 -1.06
CA ASN A 328 -26.47 -3.17 -2.20
C ASN A 328 -25.73 -1.85 -2.52
N GLY A 329 -25.49 -1.00 -1.53
CA GLY A 329 -24.70 0.22 -1.71
C GLY A 329 -25.52 1.49 -1.98
N HIS A 330 -26.87 1.42 -1.97
CA HIS A 330 -27.73 2.60 -2.19
C HIS A 330 -27.75 3.53 -0.98
N SER A 331 -27.52 3.01 0.23
CA SER A 331 -27.37 3.85 1.43
C SER A 331 -26.39 3.21 2.43
N PHE A 332 -25.83 4.05 3.31
CA PHE A 332 -24.87 3.62 4.34
C PHE A 332 -25.26 4.17 5.71
N GLN A 333 -25.24 3.29 6.71
CA GLN A 333 -25.35 3.65 8.12
C GLN A 333 -23.95 3.68 8.74
N ALA A 334 -23.59 4.83 9.31
CA ALA A 334 -22.29 5.02 9.95
C ALA A 334 -22.35 4.68 11.43
N SER A 335 -21.30 4.03 11.94
CA SER A 335 -21.05 3.78 13.36
C SER A 335 -19.57 4.02 13.67
N SER A 336 -19.26 4.48 14.87
CA SER A 336 -17.89 4.70 15.33
C SER A 336 -17.42 3.58 16.26
N LEU A 337 -16.10 3.36 16.30
CA LEU A 337 -15.49 2.57 17.37
C LEU A 337 -15.53 3.34 18.67
N ASP A 338 -15.54 2.65 19.83
CA ASP A 338 -15.46 3.29 21.15
C ASP A 338 -14.16 4.10 21.32
N ASN A 339 -13.07 3.63 20.74
CA ASN A 339 -11.80 4.32 20.65
C ASN A 339 -11.40 4.54 19.19
N PRO A 340 -11.87 5.62 18.53
CA PRO A 340 -11.61 5.86 17.13
C PRO A 340 -10.12 5.93 16.82
N THR A 341 -9.73 5.31 15.72
CA THR A 341 -8.38 5.35 15.15
C THR A 341 -8.47 5.25 13.64
N TYR A 342 -7.45 5.72 12.95
CA TYR A 342 -7.36 5.58 11.50
C TYR A 342 -7.42 4.09 11.12
N LEU A 343 -8.44 3.68 10.37
CA LEU A 343 -8.63 2.32 9.87
C LEU A 343 -8.01 2.19 8.48
N THR A 344 -7.42 1.04 8.18
CA THR A 344 -6.62 0.83 6.95
C THR A 344 -7.07 -0.37 6.15
N GLY A 345 -7.69 -1.35 6.78
CA GLY A 345 -8.16 -2.60 6.16
C GLY A 345 -9.17 -3.32 7.03
N LEU A 346 -9.78 -4.35 6.47
CA LEU A 346 -10.74 -5.18 7.20
C LEU A 346 -10.89 -6.57 6.59
N VAL A 347 -11.21 -7.55 7.45
CA VAL A 347 -11.60 -8.90 7.05
C VAL A 347 -12.73 -9.41 7.95
N GLN A 348 -13.66 -10.16 7.35
CA GLN A 348 -14.67 -10.90 8.09
C GLN A 348 -14.09 -12.25 8.52
N THR A 349 -14.33 -12.62 9.80
CA THR A 349 -13.88 -13.88 10.38
C THR A 349 -15.09 -14.73 10.78
N GLY A 350 -15.22 -15.92 10.18
CA GLY A 350 -16.43 -16.74 10.40
C GLY A 350 -17.70 -16.00 9.98
N ASP A 351 -18.83 -16.30 10.63
CA ASP A 351 -20.14 -15.82 10.18
C ASP A 351 -20.40 -14.33 10.50
N SER A 352 -19.77 -13.77 11.53
CA SER A 352 -20.10 -12.42 11.99
C SER A 352 -18.98 -11.65 12.69
N GLY A 353 -17.81 -12.25 12.93
CA GLY A 353 -16.65 -11.55 13.49
C GLY A 353 -16.00 -10.64 12.45
N LEU A 354 -15.37 -9.57 12.90
CA LEU A 354 -14.58 -8.66 12.05
C LEU A 354 -13.22 -8.44 12.68
N VAL A 355 -12.19 -8.37 11.83
CA VAL A 355 -10.90 -7.82 12.21
C VAL A 355 -10.61 -6.61 11.32
N LEU A 356 -10.29 -5.50 11.96
CA LEU A 356 -9.88 -4.26 11.30
C LEU A 356 -8.37 -4.07 11.50
N THR A 357 -7.69 -3.53 10.51
CA THR A 357 -6.32 -3.02 10.68
C THR A 357 -6.33 -1.51 10.90
N SER A 358 -5.35 -1.00 11.64
CA SER A 358 -5.30 0.40 12.05
C SER A 358 -3.88 0.90 12.28
N LEU A 359 -3.75 2.20 12.58
CA LEU A 359 -2.49 2.80 13.06
C LEU A 359 -1.98 2.19 14.38
N ARG A 360 -2.83 1.46 15.12
CA ARG A 360 -2.53 0.92 16.45
C ARG A 360 -2.54 -0.61 16.49
N GLY A 361 -2.41 -1.25 15.33
CA GLY A 361 -2.47 -2.70 15.19
C GLY A 361 -3.83 -3.22 14.76
N PRO A 362 -4.00 -4.55 14.77
CA PRO A 362 -5.28 -5.19 14.49
C PRO A 362 -6.29 -4.97 15.63
N ILE A 363 -7.55 -4.81 15.28
CA ILE A 363 -8.68 -4.65 16.20
C ILE A 363 -9.71 -5.76 15.92
N HIS A 364 -9.97 -6.60 16.90
CA HIS A 364 -11.02 -7.61 16.82
C HIS A 364 -12.35 -7.01 17.28
N LEU A 365 -13.41 -7.21 16.49
CA LEU A 365 -14.79 -6.83 16.82
C LEU A 365 -15.65 -8.09 16.92
N ALA A 366 -16.28 -8.30 18.08
CA ALA A 366 -17.22 -9.39 18.27
C ALA A 366 -18.53 -9.15 17.49
N SER A 367 -19.27 -10.23 17.24
CA SER A 367 -20.56 -10.17 16.53
C SER A 367 -21.59 -9.23 17.15
N SER A 368 -21.58 -9.08 18.49
CA SER A 368 -22.46 -8.19 19.25
C SER A 368 -22.21 -6.71 18.94
N ASP A 369 -20.97 -6.35 18.58
CA ASP A 369 -20.57 -4.96 18.33
C ASP A 369 -21.00 -4.47 16.94
N ASN A 370 -21.47 -5.40 16.09
CA ASN A 370 -21.98 -5.08 14.76
C ASN A 370 -23.44 -4.60 14.76
N ASN A 371 -24.19 -4.84 15.85
CA ASN A 371 -25.63 -4.61 15.91
C ASN A 371 -26.06 -3.42 16.80
N ASN A 372 -25.18 -2.74 17.53
CA ASN A 372 -25.58 -1.72 18.50
C ASN A 372 -24.73 -0.45 18.44
N LYS A 373 -25.30 0.62 17.96
CA LYS A 373 -25.76 1.85 18.64
C LYS A 373 -26.59 2.63 17.64
N GLU A 374 -27.90 2.59 17.77
CA GLU A 374 -28.73 3.69 17.32
C GLU A 374 -28.21 4.99 17.96
N PRO A 375 -28.11 6.11 17.23
CA PRO A 375 -27.81 7.38 17.85
C PRO A 375 -28.90 7.67 18.88
N GLY A 376 -28.47 7.79 20.14
CA GLY A 376 -29.33 8.00 21.30
C GLY A 376 -30.29 9.15 21.09
N GLN A 377 -31.50 8.91 21.59
CA GLN A 377 -32.56 9.91 21.84
C GLN A 377 -32.02 11.07 22.68
#